data_a077b8dcefd41d6215cb73e08b2f9df3
#
_entry.id   a077b8dcefd41d6215cb73e08b2f9df3
#
_cell.length_a   1.000
_cell.length_b   1.000
_cell.length_c   1.000
_cell.angle_alpha   90.00
_cell.angle_beta   90.00
_cell.angle_gamma   90.00
#
_symmetry.space_group_name_H-M   'P 1'
#
loop_
_entity.id
_entity.type
_entity.pdbx_description
1 polymer ?
#
loop_
_entity_poly.entity_id
_entity_poly.type
_entity_poly.pdbx_seq_one_letter_code
_entity_poly.pdbx_strand_id
1 'polypeptide(L)'
;MATFQPIIFNLGEELYGINIIYVSAIEQTQKIVRVPNSSDSIKGIINLRGEVIPVIDLKAKFGLAGTDSSQPELIIVNNNNRKIALEVDGVQNIRHIEDEDIVDMPGVAKGDGVRYFNKVAKAEGRLIIMIEPEYLLTEEESSVVDNLIKG
;
A
#
# COMPACT_ATOMS: atom_id res chain seq x y z
N MET A 1 -6.35 -26.72 -0.72
CA MET A 1 -6.96 -25.40 -0.94
C MET A 1 -6.03 -24.31 -0.45
N ALA A 2 -5.74 -23.41 -1.31
CA ALA A 2 -4.91 -22.29 -0.91
C ALA A 2 -5.78 -21.23 -0.21
N THR A 3 -5.34 -20.83 0.94
CA THR A 3 -5.87 -19.66 1.61
C THR A 3 -4.74 -18.66 1.71
N PHE A 4 -5.04 -17.40 1.78
CA PHE A 4 -4.02 -16.44 2.10
C PHE A 4 -4.54 -15.48 3.16
N GLN A 5 -3.59 -14.80 3.80
CA GLN A 5 -3.90 -13.92 4.91
C GLN A 5 -3.52 -12.51 4.52
N PRO A 6 -4.47 -11.70 4.05
CA PRO A 6 -4.17 -10.31 3.79
C PRO A 6 -4.20 -9.50 5.07
N ILE A 7 -3.37 -8.50 5.12
CA ILE A 7 -3.53 -7.41 6.08
C ILE A 7 -4.53 -6.46 5.46
N ILE A 8 -5.60 -6.18 6.18
CA ILE A 8 -6.67 -5.32 5.71
C ILE A 8 -6.56 -3.95 6.35
N PHE A 9 -6.63 -2.93 5.52
CA PHE A 9 -6.54 -1.55 5.98
C PHE A 9 -7.57 -0.71 5.25
N ASN A 10 -7.84 0.47 5.79
CA ASN A 10 -8.79 1.37 5.15
C ASN A 10 -8.11 2.64 4.64
N LEU A 11 -8.66 3.13 3.55
CA LEU A 11 -8.38 4.46 3.00
C LEU A 11 -9.74 5.14 2.89
N GLY A 12 -10.02 6.06 3.82
CA GLY A 12 -11.37 6.58 3.96
C GLY A 12 -12.33 5.46 4.33
N GLU A 13 -13.38 5.31 3.55
CA GLU A 13 -14.40 4.28 3.80
C GLU A 13 -14.15 2.97 3.05
N GLU A 14 -13.13 2.94 2.20
CA GLU A 14 -12.85 1.78 1.36
C GLU A 14 -11.86 0.85 2.03
N LEU A 15 -12.04 -0.45 1.82
CA LEU A 15 -11.13 -1.47 2.33
C LEU A 15 -10.19 -1.96 1.24
N TYR A 16 -8.94 -2.12 1.63
CA TYR A 16 -7.87 -2.65 0.79
C TYR A 16 -7.16 -3.75 1.53
N GLY A 17 -6.45 -4.58 0.81
CA GLY A 17 -5.69 -5.66 1.42
C GLY A 17 -4.37 -5.91 0.71
N ILE A 18 -3.40 -6.37 1.47
CA ILE A 18 -2.09 -6.79 0.94
C ILE A 18 -1.77 -8.13 1.56
N ASN A 19 -1.35 -9.08 0.74
CA ASN A 19 -0.95 -10.39 1.24
C ASN A 19 0.18 -10.22 2.26
N ILE A 20 0.02 -10.85 3.42
CA ILE A 20 0.97 -10.70 4.53
C ILE A 20 2.40 -11.10 4.14
N ILE A 21 2.57 -11.93 3.13
CA ILE A 21 3.92 -12.36 2.70
C ILE A 21 4.77 -11.19 2.22
N TYR A 22 4.14 -10.09 1.81
CA TYR A 22 4.87 -8.90 1.35
C TYR A 22 5.14 -7.91 2.46
N VAL A 23 4.61 -8.14 3.65
CA VAL A 23 4.64 -7.15 4.73
C VAL A 23 5.77 -7.47 5.70
N SER A 24 6.66 -6.51 5.91
CA SER A 24 7.75 -6.64 6.86
C SER A 24 7.34 -6.23 8.26
N ALA A 25 6.53 -5.18 8.37
CA ALA A 25 6.14 -4.64 9.67
C ALA A 25 4.95 -3.70 9.52
N ILE A 26 4.27 -3.46 10.64
CA ILE A 26 3.24 -2.43 10.74
C ILE A 26 3.70 -1.51 11.87
N GLU A 27 3.83 -0.22 11.56
CA GLU A 27 4.32 0.77 12.51
C GLU A 27 3.31 1.88 12.67
N GLN A 28 3.29 2.48 13.83
CA GLN A 28 2.53 3.71 14.00
C GLN A 28 3.22 4.82 13.24
N THR A 29 2.47 5.88 12.92
CA THR A 29 3.05 6.98 12.17
C THR A 29 4.25 7.56 12.92
N GLN A 30 5.24 7.96 12.16
CA GLN A 30 6.46 8.58 12.67
C GLN A 30 6.65 9.91 11.95
N LYS A 31 7.61 10.68 12.43
CA LYS A 31 7.93 11.93 11.77
C LYS A 31 8.41 11.66 10.34
N ILE A 32 7.69 12.18 9.38
CA ILE A 32 8.03 12.02 7.98
C ILE A 32 8.78 13.27 7.53
N VAL A 33 9.99 13.07 7.02
CA VAL A 33 10.78 14.18 6.47
C VAL A 33 10.42 14.32 5.01
N ARG A 34 9.91 15.48 4.63
CA ARG A 34 9.50 15.72 3.25
C ARG A 34 10.72 15.85 2.35
N VAL A 35 10.62 15.29 1.16
CA VAL A 35 11.70 15.34 0.18
C VAL A 35 11.26 16.26 -0.97
N PRO A 36 12.02 17.34 -1.24
CA PRO A 36 11.68 18.24 -2.34
C PRO A 36 11.79 17.52 -3.69
N ASN A 37 10.95 17.94 -4.63
CA ASN A 37 10.97 17.44 -6.01
C ASN A 37 10.67 15.96 -6.15
N SER A 38 10.04 15.35 -5.16
CA SER A 38 9.54 13.98 -5.28
C SER A 38 8.16 14.00 -5.92
N SER A 39 7.71 12.83 -6.35
CA SER A 39 6.37 12.67 -6.90
C SER A 39 5.32 12.99 -5.82
N ASP A 40 4.11 13.38 -6.24
CA ASP A 40 3.02 13.73 -5.32
C ASP A 40 2.63 12.57 -4.40
N SER A 41 2.82 11.33 -4.85
CA SER A 41 2.50 10.17 -4.05
C SER A 41 3.60 9.81 -3.05
N ILE A 42 4.81 10.30 -3.23
CA ILE A 42 5.91 10.05 -2.29
C ILE A 42 5.92 11.18 -1.28
N LYS A 43 5.43 10.90 -0.08
CA LYS A 43 5.25 11.90 0.95
C LYS A 43 6.58 12.37 1.55
N GLY A 44 7.53 11.47 1.64
CA GLY A 44 8.84 11.76 2.22
C GLY A 44 9.55 10.49 2.62
N ILE A 45 10.36 10.58 3.65
CA ILE A 45 11.13 9.44 4.18
C ILE A 45 10.97 9.38 5.70
N ILE A 46 11.12 8.17 6.23
CA ILE A 46 11.23 7.96 7.67
C ILE A 46 12.56 7.26 7.96
N ASN A 47 13.00 7.39 9.19
CA ASN A 47 14.14 6.61 9.70
C ASN A 47 13.58 5.55 10.63
N LEU A 48 13.63 4.30 10.23
CA LEU A 48 13.15 3.20 11.05
C LEU A 48 14.34 2.35 11.44
N ARG A 49 14.75 2.46 12.69
CA ARG A 49 15.89 1.70 13.24
C ARG A 49 17.16 1.86 12.41
N GLY A 50 17.40 3.09 11.95
CA GLY A 50 18.60 3.39 11.16
C GLY A 50 18.46 3.18 9.67
N GLU A 51 17.31 2.70 9.22
CA GLU A 51 17.06 2.44 7.82
C GLU A 51 16.16 3.53 7.24
N VAL A 52 16.58 4.10 6.12
CA VAL A 52 15.79 5.14 5.42
C VAL A 52 14.73 4.44 4.57
N ILE A 53 13.47 4.75 4.82
CA ILE A 53 12.36 4.12 4.12
C ILE A 53 11.47 5.21 3.51
N PRO A 54 11.28 5.20 2.19
CA PRO A 54 10.36 6.14 1.55
C PRO A 54 8.92 5.86 1.94
N VAL A 55 8.12 6.92 2.10
CA VAL A 55 6.72 6.82 2.50
C VAL A 55 5.85 7.18 1.30
N ILE A 56 4.96 6.27 0.96
CA ILE A 56 4.01 6.44 -0.14
C ILE A 56 2.65 6.77 0.48
N ASP A 57 2.07 7.89 0.06
CA ASP A 57 0.73 8.28 0.45
C ASP A 57 -0.25 7.60 -0.50
N LEU A 58 -0.87 6.52 -0.05
CA LEU A 58 -1.77 5.75 -0.90
C LEU A 58 -3.02 6.54 -1.30
N LYS A 59 -3.51 7.41 -0.43
CA LYS A 59 -4.66 8.23 -0.80
C LYS A 59 -4.32 9.15 -1.97
N ALA A 60 -3.16 9.77 -1.92
CA ALA A 60 -2.71 10.63 -3.01
C ALA A 60 -2.48 9.82 -4.28
N LYS A 61 -1.87 8.66 -4.15
CA LYS A 61 -1.58 7.80 -5.30
C LYS A 61 -2.84 7.33 -6.00
N PHE A 62 -3.87 7.01 -5.23
CA PHE A 62 -5.14 6.50 -5.79
C PHE A 62 -6.13 7.61 -6.13
N GLY A 63 -5.75 8.86 -5.92
CA GLY A 63 -6.62 9.98 -6.23
C GLY A 63 -7.81 10.10 -5.29
N LEU A 64 -7.69 9.59 -4.08
CA LEU A 64 -8.78 9.62 -3.11
C LEU A 64 -8.76 10.95 -2.37
N ALA A 65 -9.89 11.63 -2.35
CA ALA A 65 -10.06 12.84 -1.57
C ALA A 65 -10.54 12.47 -0.17
N GLY A 66 -10.21 13.32 0.80
CA GLY A 66 -10.71 13.11 2.13
C GLY A 66 -9.81 13.72 3.17
N THR A 67 -10.28 13.68 4.41
CA THR A 67 -9.49 14.16 5.53
C THR A 67 -8.45 13.12 5.91
N ASP A 68 -7.33 13.60 6.38
CA ASP A 68 -6.30 12.71 6.90
C ASP A 68 -6.81 12.05 8.18
N SER A 69 -6.37 10.81 8.39
CA SER A 69 -6.65 10.12 9.64
C SER A 69 -5.93 10.83 10.78
N SER A 70 -6.57 10.86 11.95
CA SER A 70 -5.92 11.38 13.15
C SER A 70 -4.79 10.48 13.62
N GLN A 71 -4.83 9.19 13.27
CA GLN A 71 -3.82 8.23 13.68
C GLN A 71 -3.47 7.30 12.52
N PRO A 72 -2.79 7.82 11.49
CA PRO A 72 -2.40 6.98 10.37
C PRO A 72 -1.40 5.92 10.80
N GLU A 73 -1.37 4.84 10.06
CA GLU A 73 -0.42 3.77 10.29
C GLU A 73 0.43 3.55 9.04
N LEU A 74 1.60 2.96 9.23
CA LEU A 74 2.53 2.68 8.14
C LEU A 74 2.65 1.17 8.00
N ILE A 75 2.43 0.68 6.78
CA ILE A 75 2.65 -0.72 6.45
C ILE A 75 3.94 -0.79 5.66
N ILE A 76 4.96 -1.45 6.23
CA ILE A 76 6.25 -1.58 5.58
C ILE A 76 6.19 -2.81 4.69
N VAL A 77 6.31 -2.61 3.40
CA VAL A 77 6.21 -3.70 2.43
C VAL A 77 7.47 -3.81 1.59
N ASN A 78 7.66 -5.00 1.04
CA ASN A 78 8.72 -5.26 0.08
C ASN A 78 8.20 -4.97 -1.33
N ASN A 79 8.95 -4.17 -2.05
CA ASN A 79 8.66 -3.83 -3.44
C ASN A 79 9.95 -4.04 -4.23
N ASN A 80 10.05 -5.17 -4.91
CA ASN A 80 11.23 -5.50 -5.75
C ASN A 80 12.54 -5.31 -5.00
N ASN A 81 12.66 -5.94 -3.84
CA ASN A 81 13.87 -5.93 -2.98
C ASN A 81 14.16 -4.60 -2.30
N ARG A 82 13.20 -3.69 -2.28
CA ARG A 82 13.31 -2.46 -1.49
C ARG A 82 12.13 -2.40 -0.52
N LYS A 83 12.37 -1.71 0.60
CA LYS A 83 11.29 -1.47 1.56
C LYS A 83 10.69 -0.11 1.29
N ILE A 84 9.38 -0.07 1.27
CA ILE A 84 8.63 1.18 1.23
C ILE A 84 7.57 1.14 2.31
N ALA A 85 7.19 2.31 2.81
CA ALA A 85 6.15 2.43 3.81
C ALA A 85 4.90 2.96 3.15
N LEU A 86 3.79 2.27 3.33
CA LEU A 86 2.49 2.71 2.80
C LEU A 86 1.72 3.37 3.94
N GLU A 87 1.44 4.66 3.80
CA GLU A 87 0.65 5.37 4.79
C GLU A 87 -0.82 5.13 4.52
N VAL A 88 -1.51 4.61 5.52
CA VAL A 88 -2.92 4.25 5.44
C VAL A 88 -3.66 4.88 6.61
N ASP A 89 -4.99 4.92 6.52
CA ASP A 89 -5.78 5.51 7.61
C ASP A 89 -5.83 4.63 8.84
N GLY A 90 -5.86 3.32 8.66
CA GLY A 90 -5.81 2.39 9.77
C GLY A 90 -5.74 0.97 9.29
N VAL A 91 -5.06 0.14 10.07
CA VAL A 91 -4.99 -1.30 9.81
C VAL A 91 -6.10 -1.96 10.60
N GLN A 92 -6.87 -2.81 9.93
CA GLN A 92 -7.99 -3.50 10.57
C GLN A 92 -7.53 -4.79 11.21
N ASN A 93 -7.58 -5.88 10.47
CA ASN A 93 -7.22 -7.19 10.99
C ASN A 93 -6.61 -8.03 9.88
N ILE A 94 -5.87 -9.06 10.30
CA ILE A 94 -5.45 -10.11 9.37
C ILE A 94 -6.62 -11.08 9.28
N ARG A 95 -7.03 -11.42 8.07
CA ARG A 95 -8.14 -12.35 7.86
C ARG A 95 -7.71 -13.50 6.97
N HIS A 96 -8.39 -14.61 7.16
CA HIS A 96 -8.30 -15.72 6.22
C HIS A 96 -9.29 -15.47 5.09
N ILE A 97 -8.82 -15.52 3.86
CA ILE A 97 -9.67 -15.40 2.68
C ILE A 97 -9.43 -16.63 1.83
N GLU A 98 -10.52 -17.30 1.49
CA GLU A 98 -10.45 -18.46 0.62
C GLU A 98 -10.21 -18.03 -0.82
N ASP A 99 -9.51 -18.85 -1.59
CA ASP A 99 -9.26 -18.53 -3.01
C ASP A 99 -10.56 -18.29 -3.77
N GLU A 100 -11.63 -19.01 -3.43
CA GLU A 100 -12.91 -18.87 -4.11
C GLU A 100 -13.58 -17.52 -3.88
N ASP A 101 -13.17 -16.80 -2.82
CA ASP A 101 -13.68 -15.47 -2.52
C ASP A 101 -12.92 -14.37 -3.21
N ILE A 102 -11.88 -14.72 -3.97
CA ILE A 102 -11.08 -13.77 -4.70
C ILE A 102 -11.46 -13.84 -6.17
N VAL A 103 -11.83 -12.70 -6.73
CA VAL A 103 -12.21 -12.61 -8.14
C VAL A 103 -11.35 -11.56 -8.83
N ASP A 104 -11.22 -11.69 -10.14
CA ASP A 104 -10.50 -10.71 -10.92
C ASP A 104 -11.28 -9.41 -10.96
N MET A 105 -10.54 -8.31 -10.99
CA MET A 105 -11.14 -6.98 -11.12
C MET A 105 -11.90 -6.90 -12.44
N PRO A 106 -13.11 -6.30 -12.46
CA PRO A 106 -13.84 -6.13 -13.70
C PRO A 106 -13.02 -5.42 -14.78
N GLY A 107 -13.29 -5.75 -16.03
CA GLY A 107 -12.53 -5.24 -17.17
C GLY A 107 -12.43 -3.73 -17.27
N VAL A 108 -13.38 -3.01 -16.71
CA VAL A 108 -13.36 -1.54 -16.73
C VAL A 108 -12.17 -0.96 -15.97
N ALA A 109 -11.57 -1.74 -15.09
CA ALA A 109 -10.41 -1.31 -14.33
C ALA A 109 -9.08 -1.67 -15.02
N LYS A 110 -9.14 -2.24 -16.21
CA LYS A 110 -7.93 -2.66 -16.92
C LYS A 110 -7.41 -1.50 -17.76
N GLY A 111 -6.72 -0.61 -17.13
CA GLY A 111 -6.03 0.46 -17.84
C GLY A 111 -4.57 0.45 -17.45
N ASP A 112 -3.79 1.24 -18.15
CA ASP A 112 -2.40 1.43 -17.77
C ASP A 112 -2.38 2.05 -16.37
N GLY A 113 -1.50 1.55 -15.52
CA GLY A 113 -1.36 2.07 -14.18
C GLY A 113 -2.24 1.41 -13.13
N VAL A 114 -3.12 0.48 -13.52
CA VAL A 114 -3.95 -0.24 -12.52
C VAL A 114 -3.52 -1.70 -12.38
N ARG A 115 -2.28 -2.00 -12.71
CA ARG A 115 -1.75 -3.36 -12.59
C ARG A 115 -1.71 -3.84 -11.14
N TYR A 116 -1.67 -2.93 -10.20
CA TYR A 116 -1.67 -3.26 -8.77
C TYR A 116 -3.07 -3.52 -8.21
N PHE A 117 -4.13 -3.32 -8.99
CA PHE A 117 -5.52 -3.52 -8.58
C PHE A 117 -6.16 -4.64 -9.40
N ASN A 118 -5.61 -5.79 -9.47
CA ASN A 118 -6.17 -6.78 -10.36
C ASN A 118 -7.13 -7.77 -9.71
N LYS A 119 -7.30 -7.71 -8.39
CA LYS A 119 -8.17 -8.66 -7.69
C LYS A 119 -8.99 -7.98 -6.62
N VAL A 120 -10.17 -8.56 -6.36
CA VAL A 120 -11.08 -8.11 -5.31
C VAL A 120 -11.43 -9.33 -4.47
N ALA A 121 -11.36 -9.19 -3.17
CA ALA A 121 -11.79 -10.22 -2.24
C ALA A 121 -13.15 -9.85 -1.68
N LYS A 122 -13.97 -10.86 -1.43
CA LYS A 122 -15.29 -10.69 -0.80
C LYS A 122 -15.20 -11.27 0.61
N ALA A 123 -15.50 -10.46 1.59
CA ALA A 123 -15.47 -10.91 2.99
C ALA A 123 -16.54 -10.18 3.78
N GLU A 124 -17.37 -10.94 4.47
CA GLU A 124 -18.40 -10.41 5.35
C GLU A 124 -19.29 -9.36 4.68
N GLY A 125 -19.68 -9.62 3.43
CA GLY A 125 -20.53 -8.71 2.68
C GLY A 125 -19.84 -7.44 2.18
N ARG A 126 -18.52 -7.35 2.33
CA ARG A 126 -17.75 -6.19 1.89
C ARG A 126 -16.77 -6.60 0.81
N LEU A 127 -16.42 -5.63 -0.03
CA LEU A 127 -15.42 -5.84 -1.06
C LEU A 127 -14.09 -5.23 -0.58
N ILE A 128 -13.03 -6.00 -0.77
CA ILE A 128 -11.67 -5.58 -0.39
C ILE A 128 -10.82 -5.59 -1.64
N ILE A 129 -10.30 -4.43 -2.01
CA ILE A 129 -9.46 -4.32 -3.20
C ILE A 129 -8.05 -4.79 -2.84
N MET A 130 -7.59 -5.85 -3.51
CA MET A 130 -6.28 -6.42 -3.23
C MET A 130 -5.22 -5.65 -4.02
N ILE A 131 -4.14 -5.30 -3.35
CA ILE A 131 -3.04 -4.54 -3.93
C ILE A 131 -1.85 -5.47 -4.14
N GLU A 132 -1.23 -5.38 -5.31
CA GLU A 132 0.02 -6.09 -5.63
C GLU A 132 1.19 -5.12 -5.42
N PRO A 133 1.92 -5.23 -4.30
CA PRO A 133 2.96 -4.24 -3.99
C PRO A 133 4.06 -4.12 -5.04
N GLU A 134 4.37 -5.23 -5.73
CA GLU A 134 5.45 -5.22 -6.71
C GLU A 134 5.15 -4.36 -7.93
N TYR A 135 3.87 -4.06 -8.20
CA TYR A 135 3.46 -3.20 -9.31
C TYR A 135 3.02 -1.82 -8.86
N LEU A 136 3.17 -1.52 -7.58
CA LEU A 136 2.59 -0.31 -6.99
C LEU A 136 3.27 0.97 -7.49
N LEU A 137 4.56 0.93 -7.74
CA LEU A 137 5.31 2.11 -8.17
C LEU A 137 5.46 2.15 -9.69
N THR A 138 5.30 3.34 -10.26
CA THR A 138 5.66 3.58 -11.65
C THR A 138 7.18 3.55 -11.79
N GLU A 139 7.69 3.51 -13.02
CA GLU A 139 9.14 3.56 -13.26
C GLU A 139 9.74 4.85 -12.71
N GLU A 140 9.04 5.96 -12.88
CA GLU A 140 9.49 7.24 -12.36
C GLU A 140 9.55 7.22 -10.84
N GLU A 141 8.50 6.73 -10.20
CA GLU A 141 8.46 6.60 -8.74
C GLU A 141 9.54 5.66 -8.25
N SER A 142 9.79 4.57 -8.95
CA SER A 142 10.85 3.63 -8.60
C SER A 142 12.22 4.28 -8.62
N SER A 143 12.48 5.13 -9.62
CA SER A 143 13.74 5.88 -9.68
C SER A 143 13.90 6.82 -8.49
N VAL A 144 12.83 7.53 -8.11
CA VAL A 144 12.88 8.43 -6.97
C VAL A 144 13.15 7.65 -5.69
N VAL A 145 12.46 6.53 -5.50
CA VAL A 145 12.64 5.67 -4.33
C VAL A 145 14.08 5.16 -4.26
N ASP A 146 14.63 4.68 -5.35
CA ASP A 146 16.00 4.17 -5.38
C ASP A 146 17.01 5.25 -5.02
N ASN A 147 16.82 6.46 -5.50
CA ASN A 147 17.69 7.57 -5.19
C ASN A 147 17.62 7.95 -3.71
N LEU A 148 16.42 7.90 -3.12
CA LEU A 148 16.24 8.20 -1.69
C LEU A 148 16.92 7.16 -0.81
N ILE A 149 16.85 5.90 -1.18
CA ILE A 149 17.47 4.81 -0.42
C ILE A 149 18.99 4.89 -0.50
N LYS A 150 19.52 5.18 -1.68
CA LYS A 150 20.96 5.28 -1.89
C LYS A 150 21.57 6.53 -1.28
N GLY A 151 20.76 7.53 -1.18
CA GLY A 151 21.16 8.86 -0.77
C GLY A 151 21.83 9.02 0.49
#